data_8c461c8980203efb562d349ebb1d5f8f
#
_entry.id   8c461c8980203efb562d349ebb1d5f8f
#
_cell.length_a   1.000
_cell.length_b   1.000
_cell.length_c   1.000
_cell.angle_alpha   90.00
_cell.angle_beta   90.00
_cell.angle_gamma   90.00
#
_symmetry.space_group_name_H-M   'P 1'
#
loop_
_entity.id
_entity.type
_entity.pdbx_description
1 polymer ?
#
loop_
_entity_poly.entity_id
_entity_poly.type
_entity_poly.pdbx_seq_one_letter_code
_entity_poly.pdbx_strand_id
1 'polypeptide(L)'
;MSDEQIRTRVIEIVCEHLAVEKSKVEDKTSFIEDIGADSLDIVELVMELEEEFDIQIPDDQAEKIKTVGEAVEHIKVAVKNKPAGEAK
;
A
#
# COMPACT_ATOMS: atom_id res chain seq x y z
N MET A 1 7.93 -12.78 3.07
CA MET A 1 8.35 -11.47 3.59
C MET A 1 7.87 -11.32 5.02
N SER A 2 8.67 -10.71 5.84
CA SER A 2 8.23 -10.38 7.19
C SER A 2 7.32 -9.16 7.15
N ASP A 3 6.58 -8.96 8.25
CA ASP A 3 5.72 -7.78 8.33
C ASP A 3 6.51 -6.50 8.20
N GLU A 4 7.70 -6.47 8.78
CA GLU A 4 8.53 -5.27 8.70
C GLU A 4 9.01 -5.02 7.28
N GLN A 5 9.35 -6.06 6.55
CA GLN A 5 9.75 -5.91 5.16
C GLN A 5 8.59 -5.40 4.30
N ILE A 6 7.39 -5.91 4.55
CA ILE A 6 6.22 -5.46 3.83
C ILE A 6 5.99 -3.98 4.09
N ARG A 7 6.05 -3.58 5.36
CA ARG A 7 5.83 -2.19 5.73
C ARG A 7 6.86 -1.28 5.06
N THR A 8 8.12 -1.66 5.12
CA THR A 8 9.19 -0.86 4.53
C THR A 8 8.96 -0.69 3.03
N ARG A 9 8.61 -1.78 2.36
CA ARG A 9 8.43 -1.71 0.91
C ARG A 9 7.21 -0.88 0.54
N VAL A 10 6.12 -1.03 1.29
CA VAL A 10 4.94 -0.22 1.04
C VAL A 10 5.25 1.27 1.17
N ILE A 11 5.97 1.62 2.23
CA ILE A 11 6.32 3.02 2.45
C ILE A 11 7.22 3.53 1.33
N GLU A 12 8.16 2.73 0.86
CA GLU A 12 9.03 3.14 -0.24
C GLU A 12 8.22 3.41 -1.50
N ILE A 13 7.27 2.54 -1.80
CA ILE A 13 6.46 2.70 -2.99
C ILE A 13 5.58 3.94 -2.88
N VAL A 14 4.99 4.16 -1.70
CA VAL A 14 4.17 5.34 -1.46
C VAL A 14 4.99 6.60 -1.69
N CYS A 15 6.17 6.64 -1.12
CA CYS A 15 7.02 7.83 -1.22
C CYS A 15 7.43 8.10 -2.66
N GLU A 16 7.75 7.05 -3.39
CA GLU A 16 8.16 7.22 -4.79
C GLU A 16 6.98 7.63 -5.66
N HIS A 17 5.84 6.98 -5.45
CA HIS A 17 4.69 7.23 -6.31
C HIS A 17 4.12 8.62 -6.09
N LEU A 18 4.07 9.06 -4.84
CA LEU A 18 3.46 10.33 -4.48
C LEU A 18 4.48 11.45 -4.25
N ALA A 19 5.76 11.16 -4.43
CA ALA A 19 6.85 12.16 -4.29
C ALA A 19 6.85 12.77 -2.89
N VAL A 20 6.80 11.93 -1.87
CA VAL A 20 6.78 12.34 -0.47
C VAL A 20 8.03 11.80 0.21
N GLU A 21 8.56 12.55 1.17
CA GLU A 21 9.73 12.09 1.93
C GLU A 21 9.33 11.08 2.98
N LYS A 22 10.16 10.06 3.15
CA LYS A 22 9.91 9.01 4.12
C LYS A 22 9.73 9.57 5.53
N SER A 23 10.51 10.56 5.88
CA SER A 23 10.47 11.11 7.23
C SER A 23 9.13 11.74 7.57
N LYS A 24 8.33 12.04 6.56
CA LYS A 24 7.04 12.66 6.78
C LYS A 24 5.88 11.69 6.72
N VAL A 25 6.17 10.39 6.55
CA VAL A 25 5.14 9.38 6.40
C VAL A 25 5.02 8.58 7.69
N GLU A 26 3.81 8.54 8.24
CA GLU A 26 3.51 7.77 9.44
C GLU A 26 2.29 6.90 9.16
N ASP A 27 2.00 5.99 10.09
CA ASP A 27 0.84 5.10 9.92
C ASP A 27 -0.45 5.89 9.77
N LYS A 28 -0.58 6.98 10.50
CA LYS A 28 -1.80 7.77 10.48
C LYS A 28 -1.83 8.82 9.37
N THR A 29 -0.78 8.90 8.58
CA THR A 29 -0.73 9.86 7.48
C THR A 29 -1.83 9.55 6.47
N SER A 30 -2.67 10.54 6.19
CA SER A 30 -3.76 10.38 5.23
C SER A 30 -3.25 10.68 3.83
N PHE A 31 -3.59 9.81 2.88
CA PHE A 31 -3.16 10.04 1.50
C PHE A 31 -3.77 11.33 0.94
N ILE A 32 -5.02 11.58 1.25
CA ILE A 32 -5.72 12.72 0.68
C ILE A 32 -5.48 13.98 1.49
N GLU A 33 -5.63 13.90 2.81
CA GLU A 33 -5.57 15.09 3.64
C GLU A 33 -4.15 15.55 3.93
N ASP A 34 -3.26 14.59 4.17
CA ASP A 34 -1.89 14.94 4.56
C ASP A 34 -0.96 15.01 3.36
N ILE A 35 -1.14 14.15 2.39
CA ILE A 35 -0.25 14.09 1.23
C ILE A 35 -0.83 14.86 0.06
N GLY A 36 -2.14 14.96 -0.02
CA GLY A 36 -2.79 15.68 -1.11
C GLY A 36 -3.03 14.85 -2.34
N ALA A 37 -3.01 13.52 -2.21
CA ALA A 37 -3.31 12.65 -3.33
C ALA A 37 -4.80 12.67 -3.62
N ASP A 38 -5.17 12.50 -4.89
CA ASP A 38 -6.58 12.37 -5.24
C ASP A 38 -6.92 10.90 -5.47
N SER A 39 -8.18 10.66 -5.85
CA SER A 39 -8.66 9.28 -6.02
C SER A 39 -7.86 8.53 -7.07
N LEU A 40 -7.49 9.19 -8.13
CA LEU A 40 -6.73 8.55 -9.20
C LEU A 40 -5.36 8.15 -8.71
N ASP A 41 -4.73 9.01 -7.93
CA ASP A 41 -3.43 8.69 -7.35
C ASP A 41 -3.51 7.44 -6.49
N ILE A 42 -4.59 7.33 -5.69
CA ILE A 42 -4.79 6.17 -4.84
C ILE A 42 -4.96 4.90 -5.69
N VAL A 43 -5.75 4.97 -6.75
CA VAL A 43 -5.97 3.82 -7.61
C VAL A 43 -4.65 3.36 -8.22
N GLU A 44 -3.86 4.30 -8.72
CA GLU A 44 -2.59 3.95 -9.33
C GLU A 44 -1.61 3.38 -8.31
N LEU A 45 -1.62 3.93 -7.10
CA LEU A 45 -0.78 3.42 -6.03
C LEU A 45 -1.14 1.98 -5.68
N VAL A 46 -2.43 1.70 -5.58
CA VAL A 46 -2.90 0.35 -5.28
C VAL A 46 -2.45 -0.61 -6.37
N MET A 47 -2.55 -0.21 -7.63
CA MET A 47 -2.10 -1.07 -8.73
C MET A 47 -0.62 -1.35 -8.64
N GLU A 48 0.17 -0.35 -8.28
CA GLU A 48 1.60 -0.53 -8.10
C GLU A 48 1.89 -1.53 -6.99
N LEU A 49 1.16 -1.42 -5.88
CA LEU A 49 1.33 -2.35 -4.77
C LEU A 49 0.92 -3.76 -5.16
N GLU A 50 -0.13 -3.90 -5.95
CA GLU A 50 -0.55 -5.21 -6.43
C GLU A 50 0.54 -5.88 -7.24
N GLU A 51 1.19 -5.12 -8.09
CA GLU A 51 2.27 -5.67 -8.92
C GLU A 51 3.50 -6.01 -8.09
N GLU A 52 3.81 -5.15 -7.14
CA GLU A 52 5.01 -5.37 -6.34
C GLU A 52 4.91 -6.63 -5.49
N PHE A 53 3.74 -6.90 -4.93
CA PHE A 53 3.56 -8.01 -4.02
C PHE A 53 2.84 -9.19 -4.66
N ASP A 54 2.49 -9.08 -5.93
CA ASP A 54 1.78 -10.15 -6.67
C ASP A 54 0.50 -10.53 -5.94
N ILE A 55 -0.32 -9.53 -5.65
CA ILE A 55 -1.60 -9.70 -4.96
C ILE A 55 -2.67 -8.94 -5.71
N GLN A 56 -3.92 -9.13 -5.30
CA GLN A 56 -5.03 -8.38 -5.83
C GLN A 56 -5.81 -7.75 -4.70
N ILE A 57 -6.19 -6.50 -4.87
CA ILE A 57 -6.99 -5.78 -3.90
C ILE A 57 -8.26 -5.35 -4.61
N PRO A 58 -9.42 -5.88 -4.21
CA PRO A 58 -10.69 -5.49 -4.85
C PRO A 58 -10.96 -4.00 -4.67
N ASP A 59 -11.70 -3.43 -5.61
CA ASP A 59 -11.98 -1.99 -5.59
C ASP A 59 -12.64 -1.55 -4.29
N ASP A 60 -13.57 -2.35 -3.77
CA ASP A 60 -14.25 -1.96 -2.54
C ASP A 60 -13.32 -1.93 -1.36
N GLN A 61 -12.28 -2.75 -1.35
CA GLN A 61 -11.27 -2.70 -0.29
C GLN A 61 -10.29 -1.56 -0.52
N ALA A 62 -9.95 -1.30 -1.78
CA ALA A 62 -9.05 -0.19 -2.09
C ALA A 62 -9.65 1.13 -1.61
N GLU A 63 -10.95 1.27 -1.70
CA GLU A 63 -11.62 2.49 -1.26
C GLU A 63 -11.48 2.72 0.23
N LYS A 64 -11.22 1.69 1.00
CA LYS A 64 -11.07 1.79 2.44
C LYS A 64 -9.66 2.17 2.86
N ILE A 65 -8.73 2.18 1.92
CA ILE A 65 -7.35 2.53 2.22
C ILE A 65 -7.24 4.04 2.23
N LYS A 66 -7.22 4.64 3.40
CA LYS A 66 -7.18 6.09 3.54
C LYS A 66 -5.89 6.58 4.15
N THR A 67 -5.21 5.76 4.92
CA THR A 67 -3.95 6.11 5.54
C THR A 67 -2.87 5.12 5.15
N VAL A 68 -1.62 5.53 5.37
CA VAL A 68 -0.49 4.66 5.07
C VAL A 68 -0.57 3.37 5.88
N GLY A 69 -0.96 3.49 7.16
CA GLY A 69 -1.09 2.29 7.99
C GLY A 69 -2.13 1.32 7.46
N GLU A 70 -3.25 1.85 6.97
CA GLU A 70 -4.27 0.98 6.39
C GLU A 70 -3.75 0.28 5.15
N ALA A 71 -2.97 0.97 4.33
CA ALA A 71 -2.37 0.35 3.16
C ALA A 71 -1.45 -0.80 3.58
N VAL A 72 -0.61 -0.56 4.58
CA VAL A 72 0.28 -1.60 5.07
C VAL A 72 -0.50 -2.81 5.56
N GLU A 73 -1.57 -2.57 6.33
CA GLU A 73 -2.37 -3.68 6.84
C GLU A 73 -3.03 -4.49 5.74
N HIS A 74 -3.59 -3.81 4.75
CA HIS A 74 -4.22 -4.51 3.63
C HIS A 74 -3.20 -5.36 2.88
N ILE A 75 -2.00 -4.84 2.67
CA ILE A 75 -0.98 -5.59 1.97
C ILE A 75 -0.53 -6.79 2.81
N LYS A 76 -0.36 -6.61 4.11
CA LYS A 76 0.01 -7.73 4.98
C LYS A 76 -0.99 -8.86 4.89
N VAL A 77 -2.26 -8.53 4.99
CA VAL A 77 -3.32 -9.53 4.94
C VAL A 77 -3.34 -10.22 3.59
N ALA A 78 -3.24 -9.46 2.51
CA ALA A 78 -3.28 -10.02 1.17
C ALA A 78 -2.09 -10.96 0.93
N VAL A 79 -0.93 -10.59 1.41
CA VAL A 79 0.25 -11.43 1.25
C VAL A 79 0.11 -12.73 2.04
N LYS A 80 -0.43 -12.64 3.26
CA LYS A 80 -0.63 -13.83 4.07
C LYS A 80 -1.66 -14.78 3.48
N ASN A 81 -2.63 -14.24 2.76
CA ASN A 81 -3.70 -15.05 2.18
C ASN A 81 -3.36 -15.58 0.79
N LYS A 82 -2.18 -15.26 0.27
CA LYS A 82 -1.77 -15.79 -1.01
C LYS A 82 -1.62 -17.30 -0.91
N PRO A 83 -2.16 -18.06 -1.87
CA PRO A 83 -1.95 -19.51 -1.85
C PRO A 83 -0.47 -19.82 -2.00
N ALA A 84 0.00 -20.74 -1.18
CA ALA A 84 1.41 -21.11 -1.19
C ALA A 84 1.86 -21.63 -2.54
N GLY A 85 0.97 -22.32 -3.21
CA GLY A 85 1.33 -22.92 -4.50
C GLY A 85 1.57 -21.93 -5.60
N GLU A 86 1.19 -20.69 -5.40
CA GLU A 86 1.38 -19.67 -6.41
C GLU A 86 2.66 -18.94 -6.26
N ALA A 87 3.31 -19.12 -5.17
CA ALA A 87 4.62 -18.52 -5.02
C ALA A 87 5.49 -19.20 -6.02
N LYS A 88 6.14 -18.59 -6.73
CA LYS A 88 6.91 -19.26 -7.68
C LYS A 88 8.05 -18.57 -8.09
#